data_fe9d8126020579e284f7c36a07e4232f
#
_entry.id   fe9d8126020579e284f7c36a07e4232f
#
_cell.length_a   1.000
_cell.length_b   1.000
_cell.length_c   1.000
_cell.angle_alpha   90.00
_cell.angle_beta   90.00
_cell.angle_gamma   90.00
#
_symmetry.space_group_name_H-M   'P 1'
#
loop_
_entity.id
_entity.type
_entity.pdbx_description
1 polymer ?
#
loop_
_entity_poly.entity_id
_entity_poly.type
_entity_poly.pdbx_seq_one_letter_code
_entity_poly.pdbx_strand_id
1 'polypeptide(L)'
;NGITRLCREIGRIATVRLAFEEARAANPGATLLLNDFDMSTAYECLIEGVLEAGIRPDVLGLQSHMHQGYWGEEKTEAILDRFARYGLPIHFTESTLLSGEIMPPEIVDLNDFQVDHWPSTPEGEERQADEVVRHYRTLTAHPSVEAITYWGISDDGAWLGAPAGLVREDGTPKPAYHALRDLVRGEWWLAPTTAVTDAAGRVAVTGWAGDYEIAASGGRAAFTVSAAE
;
A
#
# COMPACT_ATOMS: atom_id res chain seq x y z
N ASN A 1 7.04 23.99 -10.02
CA ASN A 1 7.15 22.93 -11.04
C ASN A 1 6.08 23.11 -12.14
N GLY A 2 6.07 22.25 -13.15
CA GLY A 2 5.15 22.31 -14.30
C GLY A 2 3.69 22.09 -13.91
N ILE A 3 3.42 21.14 -13.03
CA ILE A 3 2.06 20.83 -12.55
C ILE A 3 1.47 22.00 -11.76
N THR A 4 2.23 22.61 -10.86
CA THR A 4 1.78 23.78 -10.11
C THR A 4 1.41 24.94 -11.06
N ARG A 5 2.19 25.15 -12.13
CA ARG A 5 1.88 26.16 -13.13
C ARG A 5 0.58 25.82 -13.87
N LEU A 6 0.42 24.59 -14.33
CA LEU A 6 -0.79 24.14 -15.00
C LEU A 6 -2.03 24.30 -14.10
N CYS A 7 -1.94 23.89 -12.83
CA CYS A 7 -3.03 24.09 -11.86
C CYS A 7 -3.40 25.58 -11.67
N ARG A 8 -2.42 26.51 -11.76
CA ARG A 8 -2.70 27.96 -11.69
C ARG A 8 -3.38 28.48 -12.95
N GLU A 9 -3.06 27.92 -14.11
CA GLU A 9 -3.59 28.34 -15.41
C GLU A 9 -5.00 27.84 -15.65
N ILE A 10 -5.29 26.58 -15.39
CA ILE A 10 -6.59 25.93 -15.71
C ILE A 10 -7.39 25.45 -14.48
N GLY A 11 -6.82 25.53 -13.29
CA GLY A 11 -7.44 25.01 -12.06
C GLY A 11 -7.11 23.55 -11.76
N ARG A 12 -7.16 23.18 -10.47
CA ARG A 12 -6.80 21.83 -10.02
C ARG A 12 -7.69 20.74 -10.63
N ILE A 13 -9.01 20.93 -10.59
CA ILE A 13 -9.96 19.93 -11.11
C ILE A 13 -9.81 19.74 -12.61
N ALA A 14 -9.60 20.82 -13.38
CA ALA A 14 -9.35 20.71 -14.82
C ALA A 14 -8.01 20.02 -15.13
N THR A 15 -6.99 20.21 -14.28
CA THR A 15 -5.71 19.51 -14.40
C THR A 15 -5.87 18.01 -14.19
N VAL A 16 -6.62 17.59 -13.14
CA VAL A 16 -6.93 16.17 -12.89
C VAL A 16 -7.74 15.60 -14.05
N ARG A 17 -8.77 16.33 -14.52
CA ARG A 17 -9.58 15.91 -15.66
C ARG A 17 -8.72 15.62 -16.89
N LEU A 18 -7.84 16.56 -17.24
CA LEU A 18 -6.94 16.39 -18.39
C LEU A 18 -6.11 15.10 -18.29
N ALA A 19 -5.51 14.84 -17.13
CA ALA A 19 -4.69 13.65 -16.90
C ALA A 19 -5.53 12.35 -17.04
N PHE A 20 -6.73 12.32 -16.44
CA PHE A 20 -7.61 11.15 -16.50
C PHE A 20 -8.16 10.91 -17.92
N GLU A 21 -8.56 11.95 -18.65
CA GLU A 21 -9.06 11.85 -20.01
C GLU A 21 -7.97 11.34 -20.96
N GLU A 22 -6.76 11.88 -20.90
CA GLU A 22 -5.63 11.43 -21.72
C GLU A 22 -5.22 9.98 -21.40
N ALA A 23 -5.14 9.63 -20.11
CA ALA A 23 -4.81 8.27 -19.71
C ALA A 23 -5.88 7.25 -20.17
N ARG A 24 -7.16 7.58 -19.99
CA ARG A 24 -8.27 6.73 -20.41
C ARG A 24 -8.36 6.62 -21.93
N ALA A 25 -8.08 7.69 -22.68
CA ALA A 25 -8.03 7.66 -24.14
C ALA A 25 -6.87 6.79 -24.64
N ALA A 26 -5.71 6.85 -23.99
CA ALA A 26 -4.55 6.04 -24.34
C ALA A 26 -4.73 4.56 -23.99
N ASN A 27 -5.35 4.24 -22.85
CA ASN A 27 -5.66 2.88 -22.43
C ASN A 27 -7.04 2.81 -21.73
N PRO A 28 -8.10 2.49 -22.49
CA PRO A 28 -9.45 2.39 -21.93
C PRO A 28 -9.63 1.37 -20.80
N GLY A 29 -8.80 0.34 -20.78
CA GLY A 29 -8.83 -0.74 -19.77
C GLY A 29 -7.93 -0.51 -18.56
N ALA A 30 -7.20 0.62 -18.47
CA ALA A 30 -6.33 0.88 -17.34
C ALA A 30 -7.13 1.20 -16.07
N THR A 31 -6.66 0.71 -14.92
CA THR A 31 -7.12 1.15 -13.59
C THR A 31 -6.46 2.49 -13.28
N LEU A 32 -7.25 3.55 -13.15
CA LEU A 32 -6.75 4.90 -12.90
C LEU A 32 -6.96 5.29 -11.44
N LEU A 33 -5.89 5.69 -10.80
CA LEU A 33 -5.89 6.08 -9.40
C LEU A 33 -5.77 7.61 -9.25
N LEU A 34 -6.55 8.19 -8.34
CA LEU A 34 -6.23 9.49 -7.77
C LEU A 34 -5.38 9.23 -6.53
N ASN A 35 -4.15 9.76 -6.48
CA ASN A 35 -3.14 9.39 -5.49
C ASN A 35 -2.55 10.62 -4.79
N ASP A 36 -2.45 10.57 -3.46
CA ASP A 36 -1.82 11.62 -2.67
C ASP A 36 -1.16 11.04 -1.40
N PHE A 37 -0.19 11.78 -0.85
CA PHE A 37 0.39 11.53 0.47
C PHE A 37 -0.26 12.37 1.58
N ASP A 38 -1.00 13.42 1.22
CA ASP A 38 -1.69 14.28 2.18
C ASP A 38 -2.99 13.63 2.67
N MET A 39 -2.94 13.03 3.84
CA MET A 39 -4.12 12.41 4.46
C MET A 39 -4.99 13.44 5.22
N SER A 40 -4.86 14.74 4.93
CA SER A 40 -5.67 15.81 5.52
C SER A 40 -6.98 16.04 4.75
N THR A 41 -7.81 16.93 5.28
CA THR A 41 -9.03 17.40 4.62
C THR A 41 -8.79 18.03 3.25
N ALA A 42 -7.55 18.47 2.95
CA ALA A 42 -7.22 19.03 1.64
C ALA A 42 -7.36 17.98 0.52
N TYR A 43 -6.93 16.74 0.79
CA TYR A 43 -7.13 15.64 -0.16
C TYR A 43 -8.61 15.24 -0.28
N GLU A 44 -9.36 15.22 0.82
CA GLU A 44 -10.81 14.99 0.78
C GLU A 44 -11.54 16.03 -0.08
N CYS A 45 -11.23 17.32 0.07
CA CYS A 45 -11.76 18.38 -0.79
C CYS A 45 -11.42 18.18 -2.27
N LEU A 46 -10.23 17.68 -2.57
CA LEU A 46 -9.84 17.36 -3.95
C LEU A 46 -10.67 16.19 -4.50
N ILE A 47 -10.80 15.11 -3.73
CA ILE A 47 -11.62 13.94 -4.12
C ILE A 47 -13.06 14.37 -4.39
N GLU A 48 -13.67 15.11 -3.47
CA GLU A 48 -15.04 15.61 -3.62
C GLU A 48 -15.21 16.47 -4.88
N GLY A 49 -14.31 17.44 -5.10
CA GLY A 49 -14.35 18.26 -6.31
C GLY A 49 -14.14 17.47 -7.60
N VAL A 50 -13.32 16.42 -7.59
CA VAL A 50 -13.10 15.52 -8.72
C VAL A 50 -14.38 14.73 -9.02
N LEU A 51 -15.01 14.15 -8.00
CA LEU A 51 -16.23 13.36 -8.14
C LEU A 51 -17.43 14.23 -8.57
N GLU A 52 -17.60 15.42 -7.97
CA GLU A 52 -18.63 16.39 -8.34
C GLU A 52 -18.49 16.87 -9.80
N ALA A 53 -17.26 17.03 -10.27
CA ALA A 53 -16.98 17.35 -11.66
C ALA A 53 -17.24 16.20 -12.64
N GLY A 54 -17.67 15.03 -12.16
CA GLY A 54 -17.96 13.85 -12.99
C GLY A 54 -16.72 13.07 -13.44
N ILE A 55 -15.54 13.37 -12.88
CA ILE A 55 -14.34 12.55 -13.09
C ILE A 55 -14.48 11.31 -12.21
N ARG A 56 -14.13 10.15 -12.75
CA ARG A 56 -14.28 8.86 -12.04
C ARG A 56 -12.93 8.15 -11.93
N PRO A 57 -12.19 8.36 -10.82
CA PRO A 57 -11.11 7.46 -10.46
C PRO A 57 -11.67 6.04 -10.27
N ASP A 58 -10.91 5.03 -10.65
CA ASP A 58 -11.26 3.65 -10.36
C ASP A 58 -10.90 3.30 -8.91
N VAL A 59 -9.85 3.94 -8.37
CA VAL A 59 -9.27 3.65 -7.06
C VAL A 59 -8.79 4.96 -6.41
N LEU A 60 -8.84 5.04 -5.09
CA LEU A 60 -8.12 6.04 -4.29
C LEU A 60 -6.74 5.51 -3.90
N GLY A 61 -5.69 6.22 -4.30
CA GLY A 61 -4.32 5.93 -3.89
C GLY A 61 -3.96 6.72 -2.62
N LEU A 62 -3.46 6.04 -1.60
CA LEU A 62 -2.99 6.62 -0.36
C LEU A 62 -1.52 6.29 -0.16
N GLN A 63 -0.72 7.27 0.28
CA GLN A 63 0.69 7.05 0.59
C GLN A 63 0.91 7.13 2.10
N SER A 64 1.48 6.09 2.68
CA SER A 64 1.81 6.02 4.10
C SER A 64 3.31 6.14 4.33
N HIS A 65 3.86 7.32 4.04
CA HIS A 65 5.26 7.65 4.35
C HIS A 65 5.41 8.02 5.82
N MET A 66 5.92 7.10 6.62
CA MET A 66 5.99 7.23 8.08
C MET A 66 7.41 7.57 8.56
N HIS A 67 8.04 8.58 7.93
CA HIS A 67 9.38 9.05 8.32
C HIS A 67 9.40 9.66 9.73
N GLN A 68 8.26 10.17 10.21
CA GLN A 68 8.09 10.74 11.55
C GLN A 68 7.51 9.74 12.56
N GLY A 69 7.59 8.45 12.25
CA GLY A 69 7.13 7.36 13.10
C GLY A 69 5.86 6.68 12.62
N TYR A 70 5.67 5.46 13.08
CA TYR A 70 4.52 4.63 12.77
C TYR A 70 3.22 5.30 13.25
N TRP A 71 2.21 5.31 12.40
CA TRP A 71 0.92 5.93 12.73
C TRP A 71 0.16 5.20 13.84
N GLY A 72 0.41 3.90 14.02
CA GLY A 72 -0.40 3.04 14.87
C GLY A 72 -1.69 2.57 14.18
N GLU A 73 -2.29 1.55 14.73
CA GLU A 73 -3.47 0.90 14.20
C GLU A 73 -4.67 1.86 14.21
N GLU A 74 -4.93 2.51 15.36
CA GLU A 74 -6.07 3.42 15.52
C GLU A 74 -6.08 4.57 14.51
N LYS A 75 -4.93 5.21 14.29
CA LYS A 75 -4.83 6.29 13.30
C LYS A 75 -4.98 5.74 11.88
N THR A 76 -4.42 4.56 11.60
CA THR A 76 -4.52 3.92 10.29
C THR A 76 -5.98 3.55 9.99
N GLU A 77 -6.69 2.95 10.94
CA GLU A 77 -8.12 2.63 10.81
C GLU A 77 -8.97 3.90 10.60
N ALA A 78 -8.73 4.95 11.39
CA ALA A 78 -9.43 6.22 11.23
C ALA A 78 -9.21 6.86 9.85
N ILE A 79 -8.01 6.71 9.26
CA ILE A 79 -7.74 7.15 7.88
C ILE A 79 -8.52 6.28 6.89
N LEU A 80 -8.49 4.96 7.04
CA LEU A 80 -9.20 4.02 6.17
C LEU A 80 -10.71 4.30 6.16
N ASP A 81 -11.35 4.38 7.32
CA ASP A 81 -12.79 4.67 7.44
C ASP A 81 -13.17 6.00 6.79
N ARG A 82 -12.31 7.01 6.95
CA ARG A 82 -12.54 8.33 6.38
C ARG A 82 -12.51 8.33 4.86
N PHE A 83 -11.59 7.61 4.23
CA PHE A 83 -11.50 7.53 2.77
C PHE A 83 -12.43 6.47 2.16
N ALA A 84 -12.77 5.40 2.89
CA ALA A 84 -13.72 4.38 2.46
C ALA A 84 -15.15 4.94 2.22
N ARG A 85 -15.51 6.08 2.86
CA ARG A 85 -16.82 6.74 2.66
C ARG A 85 -17.11 7.13 1.21
N TYR A 86 -16.07 7.25 0.36
CA TYR A 86 -16.24 7.56 -1.05
C TYR A 86 -16.69 6.36 -1.91
N GLY A 87 -16.73 5.16 -1.31
CA GLY A 87 -17.20 3.93 -1.99
C GLY A 87 -16.30 3.46 -3.12
N LEU A 88 -15.02 3.88 -3.09
CA LEU A 88 -13.99 3.44 -4.03
C LEU A 88 -13.00 2.51 -3.33
N PRO A 89 -12.43 1.52 -4.04
CA PRO A 89 -11.31 0.76 -3.54
C PRO A 89 -10.15 1.67 -3.12
N ILE A 90 -9.36 1.20 -2.17
CA ILE A 90 -8.18 1.91 -1.66
C ILE A 90 -6.92 1.09 -1.98
N HIS A 91 -5.95 1.71 -2.63
CA HIS A 91 -4.60 1.16 -2.75
C HIS A 91 -3.63 1.98 -1.90
N PHE A 92 -2.91 1.35 -0.99
CA PHE A 92 -1.73 1.95 -0.40
C PHE A 92 -0.60 1.84 -1.42
N THR A 93 -0.44 2.91 -2.21
CA THR A 93 0.48 2.95 -3.34
C THR A 93 1.93 3.04 -2.91
N GLU A 94 2.17 3.58 -1.72
CA GLU A 94 3.48 3.79 -1.15
C GLU A 94 3.40 3.66 0.37
N SER A 95 4.17 2.75 0.94
CA SER A 95 4.29 2.59 2.40
C SER A 95 5.76 2.59 2.79
N THR A 96 6.13 3.39 3.78
CA THR A 96 7.52 3.53 4.23
C THR A 96 7.57 3.56 5.75
N LEU A 97 8.45 2.74 6.33
CA LEU A 97 8.77 2.69 7.76
C LEU A 97 10.29 2.72 7.94
N LEU A 98 10.77 3.41 8.97
CA LEU A 98 12.19 3.61 9.17
C LEU A 98 12.82 2.57 10.09
N SER A 99 14.03 2.15 9.75
CA SER A 99 14.89 1.27 10.56
C SER A 99 16.03 2.01 11.25
N GLY A 100 15.98 3.33 11.31
CA GLY A 100 16.91 4.20 12.02
C GLY A 100 16.19 5.14 12.96
N GLU A 101 16.82 6.26 13.26
CA GLU A 101 16.17 7.33 14.01
C GLU A 101 14.97 7.88 13.22
N ILE A 102 13.95 8.30 13.95
CA ILE A 102 12.73 8.86 13.38
C ILE A 102 12.94 10.35 13.14
N MET A 103 12.49 10.86 12.00
CA MET A 103 12.51 12.29 11.71
C MET A 103 11.69 13.05 12.77
N PRO A 104 12.21 14.17 13.30
CA PRO A 104 11.50 14.98 14.29
C PRO A 104 10.12 15.43 13.80
N PRO A 105 9.07 15.33 14.64
CA PRO A 105 7.70 15.64 14.25
C PRO A 105 7.44 17.11 13.95
N GLU A 106 8.31 18.01 14.39
CA GLU A 106 8.25 19.44 14.12
C GLU A 106 8.66 19.83 12.68
N ILE A 107 9.27 18.92 11.92
CA ILE A 107 9.60 19.13 10.51
C ILE A 107 8.29 19.10 9.70
N VAL A 108 7.90 20.25 9.16
CA VAL A 108 6.65 20.40 8.39
C VAL A 108 6.85 20.00 6.93
N ASP A 109 7.87 20.52 6.26
CA ASP A 109 8.29 20.04 4.94
C ASP A 109 9.41 19.01 5.15
N LEU A 110 9.11 17.75 4.87
CA LEU A 110 10.07 16.66 5.07
C LEU A 110 11.37 16.86 4.27
N ASN A 111 11.33 17.63 3.17
CA ASN A 111 12.54 17.97 2.41
C ASN A 111 13.50 18.90 3.17
N ASP A 112 13.04 19.59 4.21
CA ASP A 112 13.89 20.43 5.06
C ASP A 112 14.78 19.60 6.00
N PHE A 113 14.47 18.30 6.17
CA PHE A 113 15.31 17.39 6.95
C PHE A 113 16.53 16.97 6.15
N GLN A 114 17.67 17.60 6.45
CA GLN A 114 18.95 17.34 5.80
C GLN A 114 19.96 16.86 6.84
N VAL A 115 20.45 15.64 6.69
CA VAL A 115 21.49 15.04 7.53
C VAL A 115 22.59 14.44 6.64
N ASP A 116 23.83 14.49 7.09
CA ASP A 116 24.94 13.95 6.32
C ASP A 116 24.89 12.42 6.17
N HIS A 117 24.32 11.76 7.16
CA HIS A 117 24.18 10.31 7.21
C HIS A 117 23.00 9.92 8.09
N TRP A 118 22.13 9.05 7.56
CA TRP A 118 20.96 8.55 8.27
C TRP A 118 20.97 7.01 8.31
N PRO A 119 21.71 6.40 9.26
CA PRO A 119 21.91 4.97 9.26
C PRO A 119 20.73 4.19 9.81
N SER A 120 20.59 2.96 9.34
CA SER A 120 19.86 1.91 10.04
C SER A 120 20.51 1.58 11.37
N THR A 121 19.74 1.23 12.38
CA THR A 121 20.22 0.75 13.68
C THR A 121 19.62 -0.62 14.02
N PRO A 122 20.30 -1.48 14.81
CA PRO A 122 19.72 -2.77 15.19
C PRO A 122 18.34 -2.65 15.82
N GLU A 123 18.16 -1.70 16.75
CA GLU A 123 16.89 -1.45 17.44
C GLU A 123 15.83 -0.90 16.46
N GLY A 124 16.26 -0.07 15.52
CA GLY A 124 15.39 0.47 14.45
C GLY A 124 14.94 -0.60 13.48
N GLU A 125 15.79 -1.55 13.15
CA GLU A 125 15.43 -2.68 12.27
C GLU A 125 14.40 -3.61 12.92
N GLU A 126 14.56 -3.91 14.22
CA GLU A 126 13.57 -4.71 14.97
C GLU A 126 12.23 -3.96 15.08
N ARG A 127 12.26 -2.65 15.36
CA ARG A 127 11.07 -1.81 15.37
C ARG A 127 10.38 -1.80 13.99
N GLN A 128 11.12 -1.58 12.91
CA GLN A 128 10.58 -1.60 11.55
C GLN A 128 9.90 -2.94 11.24
N ALA A 129 10.47 -4.05 11.68
CA ALA A 129 9.90 -5.38 11.47
C ALA A 129 8.56 -5.57 12.18
N ASP A 130 8.44 -5.09 13.43
CA ASP A 130 7.17 -5.11 14.17
C ASP A 130 6.13 -4.19 13.51
N GLU A 131 6.50 -2.95 13.28
CA GLU A 131 5.62 -1.91 12.74
C GLU A 131 5.09 -2.27 11.33
N VAL A 132 5.92 -2.84 10.44
CA VAL A 132 5.49 -3.22 9.10
C VAL A 132 4.47 -4.35 9.13
N VAL A 133 4.63 -5.33 10.01
CA VAL A 133 3.65 -6.43 10.18
C VAL A 133 2.33 -5.88 10.70
N ARG A 134 2.36 -5.04 11.73
CA ARG A 134 1.17 -4.41 12.30
C ARG A 134 0.45 -3.56 11.27
N HIS A 135 1.18 -2.73 10.52
CA HIS A 135 0.62 -1.89 9.46
C HIS A 135 -0.07 -2.73 8.37
N TYR A 136 0.62 -3.75 7.86
CA TYR A 136 0.05 -4.62 6.83
C TYR A 136 -1.17 -5.38 7.31
N ARG A 137 -1.19 -5.84 8.57
CA ARG A 137 -2.36 -6.51 9.15
C ARG A 137 -3.56 -5.57 9.25
N THR A 138 -3.35 -4.33 9.72
CA THR A 138 -4.40 -3.32 9.81
C THR A 138 -4.97 -3.00 8.42
N LEU A 139 -4.10 -2.78 7.43
CA LEU A 139 -4.52 -2.49 6.07
C LEU A 139 -5.30 -3.65 5.45
N THR A 140 -4.80 -4.88 5.56
CA THR A 140 -5.42 -6.06 4.96
C THR A 140 -6.75 -6.44 5.62
N ALA A 141 -6.95 -6.07 6.88
CA ALA A 141 -8.21 -6.30 7.60
C ALA A 141 -9.35 -5.39 7.13
N HIS A 142 -9.04 -4.27 6.47
CA HIS A 142 -10.06 -3.31 6.03
C HIS A 142 -10.62 -3.68 4.65
N PRO A 143 -11.96 -3.83 4.49
CA PRO A 143 -12.57 -4.36 3.28
C PRO A 143 -12.38 -3.48 2.02
N SER A 144 -12.10 -2.20 2.18
CA SER A 144 -11.85 -1.30 1.04
C SER A 144 -10.41 -1.36 0.53
N VAL A 145 -9.47 -2.01 1.23
CA VAL A 145 -8.06 -2.10 0.80
C VAL A 145 -7.88 -3.28 -0.15
N GLU A 146 -7.47 -2.99 -1.37
CA GLU A 146 -7.23 -4.01 -2.39
C GLU A 146 -5.75 -4.24 -2.71
N ALA A 147 -4.89 -3.25 -2.43
CA ALA A 147 -3.46 -3.39 -2.69
C ALA A 147 -2.60 -2.59 -1.71
N ILE A 148 -1.42 -3.13 -1.43
CA ILE A 148 -0.39 -2.50 -0.59
C ILE A 148 0.95 -2.62 -1.31
N THR A 149 1.61 -1.48 -1.52
CA THR A 149 2.94 -1.41 -2.12
C THR A 149 3.91 -0.82 -1.10
N TYR A 150 5.02 -1.51 -0.86
CA TYR A 150 6.12 -0.97 -0.09
C TYR A 150 6.98 -0.06 -0.99
N TRP A 151 7.34 1.13 -0.50
CA TRP A 151 8.13 2.10 -1.27
C TRP A 151 9.61 2.00 -0.92
N GLY A 152 10.40 1.60 -1.91
CA GLY A 152 11.85 1.44 -1.76
C GLY A 152 12.26 0.10 -1.16
N ILE A 153 12.86 -0.77 -1.98
CA ILE A 153 13.33 -2.08 -1.52
C ILE A 153 14.66 -1.97 -0.75
N SER A 154 15.53 -1.04 -1.14
CA SER A 154 16.87 -0.86 -0.58
C SER A 154 17.03 0.49 0.10
N ASP A 155 17.94 0.56 1.07
CA ASP A 155 18.43 1.83 1.62
C ASP A 155 19.27 2.60 0.60
N ASP A 156 19.93 1.89 -0.33
CA ASP A 156 20.68 2.54 -1.40
C ASP A 156 19.76 3.35 -2.32
N GLY A 157 20.03 4.63 -2.43
CA GLY A 157 19.24 5.57 -3.22
C GLY A 157 17.87 5.92 -2.63
N ALA A 158 17.61 5.58 -1.36
CA ALA A 158 16.39 5.99 -0.67
C ALA A 158 16.26 7.51 -0.59
N TRP A 159 15.01 8.00 -0.62
CA TRP A 159 14.71 9.42 -0.51
C TRP A 159 15.25 10.01 0.80
N LEU A 160 15.95 11.13 0.72
CA LEU A 160 16.71 11.77 1.80
C LEU A 160 17.82 10.89 2.43
N GLY A 161 18.21 9.77 1.80
CA GLY A 161 19.10 8.79 2.40
C GLY A 161 18.51 8.09 3.62
N ALA A 162 17.18 8.06 3.73
CA ALA A 162 16.49 7.47 4.86
C ALA A 162 16.66 5.94 4.89
N PRO A 163 16.89 5.32 6.07
CA PRO A 163 16.99 3.87 6.19
C PRO A 163 15.59 3.23 6.16
N ALA A 164 14.93 3.32 5.00
CA ALA A 164 13.55 2.94 4.80
C ALA A 164 13.39 1.62 4.04
N GLY A 165 14.47 1.09 3.45
CA GLY A 165 14.46 -0.15 2.68
C GLY A 165 14.15 -1.38 3.53
N LEU A 166 13.71 -2.44 2.84
CA LEU A 166 13.60 -3.79 3.42
C LEU A 166 14.94 -4.53 3.39
N VAL A 167 15.88 -4.05 2.57
CA VAL A 167 17.26 -4.53 2.52
C VAL A 167 18.22 -3.36 2.77
N ARG A 168 19.38 -3.66 3.31
CA ARG A 168 20.44 -2.68 3.55
C ARG A 168 21.11 -2.27 2.24
N GLU A 169 21.95 -1.24 2.27
CA GLU A 169 22.71 -0.77 1.09
C GLU A 169 23.54 -1.86 0.42
N ASP A 170 24.05 -2.82 1.20
CA ASP A 170 24.82 -3.96 0.69
C ASP A 170 23.94 -5.09 0.11
N GLY A 171 22.62 -4.88 0.07
CA GLY A 171 21.66 -5.87 -0.42
C GLY A 171 21.29 -6.96 0.59
N THR A 172 21.81 -6.92 1.83
CA THR A 172 21.45 -7.91 2.85
C THR A 172 20.05 -7.63 3.41
N PRO A 173 19.18 -8.67 3.54
CA PRO A 173 17.84 -8.49 4.08
C PRO A 173 17.85 -8.02 5.54
N LYS A 174 16.94 -7.09 5.87
CA LYS A 174 16.63 -6.69 7.25
C LYS A 174 15.59 -7.63 7.87
N PRO A 175 15.40 -7.60 9.20
CA PRO A 175 14.29 -8.30 9.87
C PRO A 175 12.93 -8.01 9.23
N ALA A 176 12.65 -6.78 8.81
CA ALA A 176 11.41 -6.38 8.15
C ALA A 176 11.15 -7.13 6.83
N TYR A 177 12.19 -7.41 6.03
CA TYR A 177 12.06 -8.23 4.83
C TYR A 177 11.57 -9.64 5.16
N HIS A 178 12.18 -10.28 6.16
CA HIS A 178 11.79 -11.62 6.59
C HIS A 178 10.39 -11.62 7.17
N ALA A 179 10.05 -10.64 8.00
CA ALA A 179 8.73 -10.51 8.61
C ALA A 179 7.62 -10.36 7.54
N LEU A 180 7.81 -9.50 6.55
CA LEU A 180 6.86 -9.37 5.43
C LEU A 180 6.78 -10.62 4.57
N ARG A 181 7.91 -11.25 4.25
CA ARG A 181 7.91 -12.51 3.49
C ARG A 181 7.14 -13.60 4.23
N ASP A 182 7.36 -13.73 5.54
CA ASP A 182 6.73 -14.75 6.35
C ASP A 182 5.22 -14.48 6.54
N LEU A 183 4.83 -13.21 6.57
CA LEU A 183 3.42 -12.81 6.54
C LEU A 183 2.77 -13.13 5.18
N VAL A 184 3.34 -12.63 4.08
CA VAL A 184 2.71 -12.69 2.75
C VAL A 184 2.83 -14.07 2.11
N ARG A 185 3.97 -14.76 2.30
CA ARG A 185 4.26 -16.07 1.69
C ARG A 185 4.14 -17.24 2.66
N GLY A 186 3.95 -16.96 3.95
CA GLY A 186 3.71 -17.96 4.99
C GLY A 186 2.28 -17.92 5.48
N GLU A 187 1.94 -16.92 6.25
CA GLU A 187 0.63 -16.86 6.93
C GLU A 187 -0.54 -16.62 5.96
N TRP A 188 -0.37 -15.73 4.98
CA TRP A 188 -1.44 -15.36 4.03
C TRP A 188 -1.42 -16.19 2.75
N TRP A 189 -0.50 -17.13 2.66
CA TRP A 189 -0.33 -17.98 1.49
C TRP A 189 -0.65 -19.43 1.81
N LEU A 190 -1.66 -19.99 1.15
CA LEU A 190 -1.86 -21.43 1.17
C LEU A 190 -0.87 -22.07 0.19
N ALA A 191 0.22 -22.60 0.73
CA ALA A 191 1.21 -23.33 -0.06
C ALA A 191 0.57 -24.55 -0.74
N PRO A 192 1.14 -25.04 -1.88
CA PRO A 192 0.69 -26.29 -2.48
C PRO A 192 0.61 -27.42 -1.45
N THR A 193 -0.59 -27.86 -1.17
CA THR A 193 -0.91 -28.82 -0.11
C THR A 193 -1.57 -30.06 -0.70
N THR A 194 -1.10 -31.24 -0.33
CA THR A 194 -1.76 -32.48 -0.69
C THR A 194 -2.78 -32.85 0.38
N ALA A 195 -4.00 -33.08 -0.02
CA ALA A 195 -5.08 -33.52 0.87
C ALA A 195 -5.76 -34.77 0.33
N VAL A 196 -6.30 -35.59 1.23
CA VAL A 196 -7.07 -36.77 0.88
C VAL A 196 -8.54 -36.48 1.12
N THR A 197 -9.39 -36.81 0.14
CA THR A 197 -10.84 -36.67 0.28
C THR A 197 -11.41 -37.69 1.29
N ASP A 198 -12.50 -37.32 1.91
CA ASP A 198 -13.31 -38.26 2.72
C ASP A 198 -14.03 -39.31 1.83
N ALA A 199 -14.78 -40.19 2.44
CA ALA A 199 -15.54 -41.23 1.75
C ALA A 199 -16.62 -40.68 0.78
N ALA A 200 -17.00 -39.39 0.94
CA ALA A 200 -17.93 -38.72 0.05
C ALA A 200 -17.21 -37.89 -1.06
N GLY A 201 -15.90 -38.04 -1.17
CA GLY A 201 -15.09 -37.34 -2.15
C GLY A 201 -14.86 -35.86 -1.82
N ARG A 202 -15.01 -35.43 -0.56
CA ARG A 202 -14.89 -34.03 -0.12
C ARG A 202 -13.59 -33.79 0.63
N VAL A 203 -13.05 -32.58 0.48
CA VAL A 203 -11.95 -32.07 1.28
C VAL A 203 -12.29 -30.64 1.70
N ALA A 204 -11.97 -30.26 2.93
CA ALA A 204 -12.10 -28.92 3.44
C ALA A 204 -10.70 -28.29 3.54
N VAL A 205 -10.56 -27.08 3.04
CA VAL A 205 -9.34 -26.29 3.10
C VAL A 205 -9.71 -24.88 3.54
N THR A 206 -8.92 -24.29 4.43
CA THR A 206 -9.07 -22.90 4.84
C THR A 206 -7.99 -22.07 4.16
N GLY A 207 -8.37 -20.94 3.58
CA GLY A 207 -7.45 -20.04 2.92
C GLY A 207 -8.05 -18.62 2.85
N TRP A 208 -7.25 -17.67 2.42
CA TRP A 208 -7.65 -16.29 2.19
C TRP A 208 -8.47 -16.16 0.89
N ALA A 209 -9.17 -15.05 0.72
CA ALA A 209 -9.77 -14.71 -0.58
C ALA A 209 -8.67 -14.63 -1.66
N GLY A 210 -8.96 -15.16 -2.85
CA GLY A 210 -7.98 -15.21 -3.92
C GLY A 210 -8.23 -16.35 -4.91
N ASP A 211 -7.29 -16.50 -5.84
CA ASP A 211 -7.35 -17.51 -6.88
C ASP A 211 -6.63 -18.79 -6.46
N TYR A 212 -7.28 -19.91 -6.70
CA TYR A 212 -6.82 -21.24 -6.33
C TYR A 212 -6.83 -22.19 -7.52
N GLU A 213 -5.93 -23.14 -7.51
CA GLU A 213 -5.93 -24.28 -8.41
C GLU A 213 -6.03 -25.57 -7.62
N ILE A 214 -6.91 -26.46 -8.01
CA ILE A 214 -6.99 -27.84 -7.52
C ILE A 214 -6.55 -28.80 -8.63
N ALA A 215 -5.69 -29.76 -8.27
CA ALA A 215 -5.27 -30.85 -9.15
C ALA A 215 -5.65 -32.19 -8.56
N ALA A 216 -6.27 -33.06 -9.35
CA ALA A 216 -6.62 -34.41 -8.97
C ALA A 216 -6.33 -35.38 -10.14
N SER A 217 -6.51 -36.68 -9.93
CA SER A 217 -6.29 -37.70 -10.96
C SER A 217 -7.13 -37.51 -12.24
N GLY A 218 -8.22 -36.73 -12.16
CA GLY A 218 -9.11 -36.43 -13.28
C GLY A 218 -8.80 -35.13 -14.01
N GLY A 219 -7.84 -34.31 -13.56
CA GLY A 219 -7.51 -33.02 -14.17
C GLY A 219 -7.21 -31.92 -13.19
N ARG A 220 -7.26 -30.68 -13.70
CA ARG A 220 -7.07 -29.43 -12.93
C ARG A 220 -8.27 -28.52 -13.08
N ALA A 221 -8.59 -27.76 -12.06
CA ALA A 221 -9.61 -26.73 -12.09
C ALA A 221 -9.11 -25.50 -11.32
N ALA A 222 -9.35 -24.32 -11.86
CA ALA A 222 -9.14 -23.05 -11.19
C ALA A 222 -10.47 -22.52 -10.66
N PHE A 223 -10.43 -21.85 -9.51
CA PHE A 223 -11.58 -21.18 -8.91
C PHE A 223 -11.14 -20.02 -8.06
N THR A 224 -12.02 -19.05 -7.84
CA THR A 224 -11.78 -17.90 -6.98
C THR A 224 -12.60 -18.03 -5.70
N VAL A 225 -11.96 -17.76 -4.57
CA VAL A 225 -12.62 -17.60 -3.27
C VAL A 225 -12.79 -16.12 -3.02
N SER A 226 -14.02 -15.65 -2.94
CA SER A 226 -14.32 -14.26 -2.58
C SER A 226 -14.27 -14.09 -1.07
N ALA A 227 -13.98 -12.84 -0.62
CA ALA A 227 -14.17 -12.51 0.79
C ALA A 227 -15.63 -12.78 1.20
N ALA A 228 -15.84 -13.27 2.42
CA ALA A 228 -17.17 -13.40 2.97
C ALA A 228 -17.79 -11.99 3.13
N GLU A 229 -19.02 -11.83 2.64
CA GLU A 229 -19.82 -10.63 2.89
C GLU A 229 -20.19 -10.48 4.37
#